data_95894cb3bdd850b4de28412162fd4315
#
_entry.id   95894cb3bdd850b4de28412162fd4315
#
_cell.length_a   1.000
_cell.length_b   1.000
_cell.length_c   1.000
_cell.angle_alpha   90.00
_cell.angle_beta   90.00
_cell.angle_gamma   90.00
#
_symmetry.space_group_name_H-M   'P 1'
#
loop_
_entity.id
_entity.type
_entity.pdbx_description
1 polymer ?
#
loop_
_entity_poly.entity_id
_entity_poly.type
_entity_poly.pdbx_seq_one_letter_code
_entity_poly.pdbx_strand_id
1 'polypeptide(L)'
;MKTAYIVKAYRTAVGKAPKGVFRFKRTDELAAETIQYMMNELPQLDKKRIDDVIVGNAMPEGSQGLNMARLISLMGLDIVDVPGVTVNRFCSSGIETIGIATAKIQSGMADCIIAGGAESMSSVPMTGFKPELNYDLINSGHEDYYWGMGNTAEAVANQFNVSREDQDEFAFNSHMKALKAQAENRFQDQIVPIKVDQTYVDANGKKATKSYTVNKDEGPRKGTNKEALAKLRPVFAAGGSVTAGNSSQMSDGAAFVMVMSEDMVKELNLEPIARLVNYAAAGVEPRIMGIGPVKAIPKALKQAGLKQDDISLIELNEAFASQSLAVVRELGLNQDIVNVNGGAIALGHPLGCTGAKLSVQLFDEMRKQKMQGKYGMVTMCVGTGQGAAGIFEFLN
;
A
#
# COMPACT_ATOMS: atom_id res chain seq x y z
N MET A 1 -19.72 19.69 10.01
CA MET A 1 -18.46 19.04 9.64
C MET A 1 -18.22 19.36 8.17
N LYS A 2 -17.01 19.80 7.77
CA LYS A 2 -16.67 20.00 6.34
C LYS A 2 -16.65 18.66 5.62
N THR A 3 -16.94 18.64 4.33
CA THR A 3 -16.71 17.45 3.50
C THR A 3 -15.28 17.48 2.98
N ALA A 4 -14.60 16.32 2.99
CA ALA A 4 -13.25 16.15 2.45
C ALA A 4 -13.31 15.26 1.20
N TYR A 5 -12.68 15.71 0.14
CA TYR A 5 -12.64 15.03 -1.14
C TYR A 5 -11.22 14.69 -1.56
N ILE A 6 -11.04 13.57 -2.23
CA ILE A 6 -9.82 13.20 -2.92
C ILE A 6 -9.93 13.72 -4.36
N VAL A 7 -8.98 14.56 -4.77
CA VAL A 7 -9.01 15.23 -6.08
C VAL A 7 -7.92 14.76 -7.03
N LYS A 8 -6.81 14.20 -6.50
CA LYS A 8 -5.73 13.57 -7.29
C LYS A 8 -5.21 12.35 -6.55
N ALA A 9 -4.77 11.34 -7.30
CA ALA A 9 -4.26 10.10 -6.77
C ALA A 9 -3.25 9.48 -7.75
N TYR A 10 -1.99 9.34 -7.33
CA TYR A 10 -0.91 8.79 -8.15
C TYR A 10 0.00 7.89 -7.33
N ARG A 11 0.63 6.92 -8.02
CA ARG A 11 1.65 6.04 -7.46
C ARG A 11 2.84 5.88 -8.41
N THR A 12 3.96 5.47 -7.90
CA THR A 12 5.03 4.92 -8.73
C THR A 12 4.67 3.52 -9.20
N ALA A 13 5.39 3.00 -10.18
CA ALA A 13 5.51 1.56 -10.32
C ALA A 13 6.08 0.96 -9.02
N VAL A 14 5.88 -0.34 -8.82
CA VAL A 14 6.46 -1.09 -7.71
C VAL A 14 7.69 -1.83 -8.19
N GLY A 15 8.84 -1.55 -7.56
CA GLY A 15 10.10 -2.25 -7.78
C GLY A 15 10.28 -3.43 -6.84
N LYS A 16 11.00 -4.47 -7.25
CA LYS A 16 11.37 -5.61 -6.40
C LYS A 16 12.54 -5.26 -5.50
N ALA A 17 12.42 -5.48 -4.21
CA ALA A 17 13.57 -5.41 -3.31
C ALA A 17 14.27 -6.79 -3.21
N PRO A 18 15.58 -6.85 -2.94
CA PRO A 18 16.53 -5.73 -2.89
C PRO A 18 17.24 -5.45 -4.23
N LYS A 19 16.89 -6.10 -5.33
CA LYS A 19 17.66 -6.08 -6.59
C LYS A 19 16.90 -5.46 -7.78
N GLY A 20 15.72 -4.88 -7.52
CA GLY A 20 14.84 -4.35 -8.56
C GLY A 20 15.22 -2.95 -9.05
N VAL A 21 14.30 -2.41 -9.84
CA VAL A 21 14.50 -1.17 -10.59
C VAL A 21 14.73 0.07 -9.73
N PHE A 22 14.25 0.09 -8.49
CA PHE A 22 14.39 1.23 -7.57
C PHE A 22 15.49 1.08 -6.52
N ARG A 23 16.28 -0.02 -6.54
CA ARG A 23 17.30 -0.29 -5.50
C ARG A 23 18.32 0.83 -5.25
N PHE A 24 18.51 1.73 -6.21
CA PHE A 24 19.43 2.87 -6.12
C PHE A 24 18.70 4.21 -5.99
N LYS A 25 17.36 4.19 -5.93
CA LYS A 25 16.54 5.37 -5.74
C LYS A 25 16.22 5.55 -4.26
N ARG A 26 16.51 6.72 -3.73
CA ARG A 26 16.13 7.03 -2.33
C ARG A 26 14.62 7.10 -2.19
N THR A 27 14.10 6.66 -1.06
CA THR A 27 12.66 6.64 -0.78
C THR A 27 12.06 8.05 -0.78
N ASP A 28 12.75 9.00 -0.17
CA ASP A 28 12.34 10.40 -0.10
C ASP A 28 12.31 11.08 -1.47
N GLU A 29 13.29 10.79 -2.35
CA GLU A 29 13.29 11.26 -3.75
C GLU A 29 12.13 10.65 -4.55
N LEU A 30 11.89 9.33 -4.41
CA LEU A 30 10.80 8.64 -5.08
C LEU A 30 9.44 9.24 -4.72
N ALA A 31 9.25 9.55 -3.45
CA ALA A 31 8.05 10.21 -2.93
C ALA A 31 7.93 11.66 -3.43
N ALA A 32 9.03 12.42 -3.38
CA ALA A 32 9.04 13.82 -3.82
C ALA A 32 8.70 13.94 -5.31
N GLU A 33 9.26 13.08 -6.17
CA GLU A 33 8.95 13.08 -7.61
C GLU A 33 7.47 12.71 -7.88
N THR A 34 6.88 11.84 -7.06
CA THR A 34 5.46 11.52 -7.15
C THR A 34 4.58 12.73 -6.81
N ILE A 35 4.95 13.50 -5.77
CA ILE A 35 4.26 14.73 -5.38
C ILE A 35 4.46 15.82 -6.46
N GLN A 36 5.67 15.99 -6.98
CA GLN A 36 5.94 16.94 -8.06
C GLN A 36 5.07 16.67 -9.28
N TYR A 37 4.95 15.39 -9.68
CA TYR A 37 4.07 15.00 -10.78
C TYR A 37 2.61 15.38 -10.50
N MET A 38 2.11 15.07 -9.29
CA MET A 38 0.74 15.41 -8.89
C MET A 38 0.51 16.92 -8.86
N MET A 39 1.48 17.72 -8.43
CA MET A 39 1.38 19.19 -8.44
C MET A 39 1.35 19.79 -9.85
N ASN A 40 2.06 19.18 -10.81
CA ASN A 40 2.02 19.62 -12.21
C ASN A 40 0.64 19.44 -12.84
N GLU A 41 -0.17 18.51 -12.32
CA GLU A 41 -1.57 18.30 -12.73
C GLU A 41 -2.56 19.25 -12.04
N LEU A 42 -2.07 20.15 -11.18
CA LEU A 42 -2.86 21.11 -10.41
C LEU A 42 -2.24 22.53 -10.48
N PRO A 43 -2.03 23.09 -11.69
CA PRO A 43 -1.35 24.38 -11.84
C PRO A 43 -2.09 25.56 -11.20
N GLN A 44 -3.40 25.42 -10.94
CA GLN A 44 -4.22 26.41 -10.26
C GLN A 44 -4.06 26.41 -8.73
N LEU A 45 -3.43 25.40 -8.15
CA LEU A 45 -3.22 25.31 -6.70
C LEU A 45 -1.92 26.03 -6.32
N ASP A 46 -2.01 27.10 -5.53
CA ASP A 46 -0.85 27.66 -4.85
C ASP A 46 -0.35 26.67 -3.80
N LYS A 47 0.91 26.25 -3.92
CA LYS A 47 1.55 25.31 -3.01
C LYS A 47 1.50 25.74 -1.54
N LYS A 48 1.51 27.04 -1.27
CA LYS A 48 1.41 27.62 0.09
C LYS A 48 0.07 27.36 0.77
N ARG A 49 -0.94 26.96 0.00
CA ARG A 49 -2.27 26.59 0.52
C ARG A 49 -2.34 25.12 0.96
N ILE A 50 -1.26 24.38 0.82
CA ILE A 50 -1.18 23.02 1.35
C ILE A 50 -0.82 23.10 2.84
N ASP A 51 -1.67 22.57 3.69
CA ASP A 51 -1.53 22.68 5.15
C ASP A 51 -0.54 21.66 5.72
N ASP A 52 -0.40 20.47 5.08
CA ASP A 52 0.45 19.39 5.60
C ASP A 52 0.78 18.34 4.52
N VAL A 53 1.91 17.65 4.70
CA VAL A 53 2.28 16.44 3.96
C VAL A 53 2.38 15.28 4.95
N ILE A 54 1.45 14.33 4.91
CA ILE A 54 1.39 13.19 5.84
C ILE A 54 1.85 11.93 5.11
N VAL A 55 2.98 11.37 5.54
CA VAL A 55 3.61 10.23 4.87
C VAL A 55 3.65 9.01 5.77
N GLY A 56 3.06 7.91 5.30
CA GLY A 56 3.15 6.60 5.91
C GLY A 56 4.50 5.95 5.59
N ASN A 57 5.17 5.44 6.62
CA ASN A 57 6.40 4.65 6.48
C ASN A 57 6.46 3.61 7.60
N ALA A 58 6.75 2.36 7.25
CA ALA A 58 6.75 1.25 8.21
C ALA A 58 8.09 1.07 8.92
N MET A 59 9.20 1.39 8.24
CA MET A 59 10.56 1.23 8.76
C MET A 59 11.32 2.57 8.73
N PRO A 60 11.05 3.46 9.70
CA PRO A 60 11.61 4.82 9.73
C PRO A 60 13.07 4.83 10.22
N GLU A 61 13.94 4.15 9.48
CA GLU A 61 15.37 4.06 9.74
C GLU A 61 16.19 4.42 8.48
N GLY A 62 17.49 4.65 8.62
CA GLY A 62 18.41 4.94 7.53
C GLY A 62 17.91 6.07 6.64
N SER A 63 17.77 5.82 5.33
CA SER A 63 17.26 6.81 4.36
C SER A 63 15.78 7.18 4.56
N GLN A 64 15.05 6.44 5.37
CA GLN A 64 13.65 6.66 5.75
C GLN A 64 13.51 7.20 7.18
N GLY A 65 14.63 7.43 7.87
CA GLY A 65 14.69 7.85 9.26
C GLY A 65 14.31 9.32 9.49
N LEU A 66 14.34 9.71 10.75
CA LEU A 66 13.94 11.04 11.20
C LEU A 66 12.48 11.33 10.83
N ASN A 67 12.15 12.58 10.50
CA ASN A 67 10.86 12.95 9.92
C ASN A 67 10.97 13.01 8.39
N MET A 68 10.97 11.86 7.72
CA MET A 68 11.09 11.76 6.27
C MET A 68 10.03 12.60 5.53
N ALA A 69 8.83 12.70 6.08
CA ALA A 69 7.74 13.49 5.48
C ALA A 69 8.10 14.96 5.31
N ARG A 70 8.85 15.55 6.25
CA ARG A 70 9.30 16.93 6.11
C ARG A 70 10.31 17.09 4.97
N LEU A 71 11.22 16.14 4.79
CA LEU A 71 12.16 16.15 3.67
C LEU A 71 11.43 15.99 2.33
N ILE A 72 10.44 15.10 2.29
CA ILE A 72 9.57 14.90 1.11
C ILE A 72 8.80 16.19 0.78
N SER A 73 8.23 16.87 1.78
CA SER A 73 7.55 18.16 1.59
C SER A 73 8.48 19.21 0.96
N LEU A 74 9.68 19.38 1.52
CA LEU A 74 10.68 20.33 1.02
C LEU A 74 11.08 20.04 -0.42
N MET A 75 11.37 18.79 -0.76
CA MET A 75 11.80 18.39 -2.11
C MET A 75 10.63 18.36 -3.11
N GLY A 76 9.47 17.86 -2.68
CA GLY A 76 8.31 17.68 -3.55
C GLY A 76 7.61 18.97 -3.90
N LEU A 77 7.55 19.92 -2.98
CA LEU A 77 6.90 21.21 -3.17
C LEU A 77 7.88 22.35 -3.53
N ASP A 78 9.15 22.19 -3.22
CA ASP A 78 10.20 23.21 -3.42
C ASP A 78 9.87 24.55 -2.74
N ILE A 79 9.26 24.49 -1.55
CA ILE A 79 8.97 25.61 -0.65
C ILE A 79 9.14 25.19 0.80
N VAL A 80 9.33 26.13 1.70
CA VAL A 80 9.58 25.88 3.13
C VAL A 80 8.31 25.97 3.99
N ASP A 81 7.24 26.49 3.45
CA ASP A 81 6.02 26.84 4.21
C ASP A 81 5.23 25.62 4.68
N VAL A 82 5.25 24.51 3.93
CA VAL A 82 4.41 23.34 4.19
C VAL A 82 5.10 22.33 5.11
N PRO A 83 4.58 22.08 6.32
CA PRO A 83 5.12 21.09 7.25
C PRO A 83 4.98 19.65 6.70
N GLY A 84 5.47 18.66 7.47
CA GLY A 84 5.29 17.27 7.17
C GLY A 84 5.38 16.41 8.41
N VAL A 85 4.63 15.31 8.45
CA VAL A 85 4.65 14.34 9.54
C VAL A 85 4.68 12.90 9.02
N THR A 86 5.56 12.09 9.61
CA THR A 86 5.68 10.65 9.30
C THR A 86 4.82 9.84 10.27
N VAL A 87 4.01 8.91 9.72
CA VAL A 87 3.06 8.07 10.46
C VAL A 87 3.42 6.60 10.24
N ASN A 88 3.39 5.80 11.30
CA ASN A 88 3.64 4.37 11.25
C ASN A 88 2.47 3.58 11.85
N ARG A 89 1.78 2.84 11.01
CA ARG A 89 0.93 1.69 11.33
C ARG A 89 1.28 0.52 10.38
N PHE A 90 2.60 0.26 10.24
CA PHE A 90 3.12 -0.77 9.34
C PHE A 90 2.43 -0.77 7.96
N CYS A 91 1.86 -1.91 7.56
CA CYS A 91 1.26 -2.12 6.24
C CYS A 91 0.10 -1.16 5.90
N SER A 92 -0.58 -0.60 6.91
CA SER A 92 -1.70 0.32 6.71
C SER A 92 -1.34 1.80 6.81
N SER A 93 -0.05 2.14 7.02
CA SER A 93 0.36 3.54 7.19
C SER A 93 -0.15 4.46 6.09
N GLY A 94 -0.14 4.01 4.82
CA GLY A 94 -0.60 4.82 3.70
C GLY A 94 -2.10 5.14 3.71
N ILE A 95 -2.96 4.24 4.15
CA ILE A 95 -4.39 4.54 4.29
C ILE A 95 -4.70 5.26 5.61
N GLU A 96 -3.89 5.03 6.65
CA GLU A 96 -3.96 5.80 7.91
C GLU A 96 -3.76 7.29 7.64
N THR A 97 -2.79 7.65 6.79
CA THR A 97 -2.54 9.06 6.43
C THR A 97 -3.73 9.70 5.72
N ILE A 98 -4.43 8.95 4.86
CA ILE A 98 -5.66 9.41 4.19
C ILE A 98 -6.77 9.64 5.23
N GLY A 99 -6.90 8.72 6.20
CA GLY A 99 -7.84 8.86 7.31
C GLY A 99 -7.56 10.11 8.17
N ILE A 100 -6.30 10.34 8.53
CA ILE A 100 -5.87 11.51 9.30
C ILE A 100 -6.14 12.80 8.52
N ALA A 101 -5.76 12.85 7.24
CA ALA A 101 -5.99 14.01 6.37
C ALA A 101 -7.49 14.35 6.27
N THR A 102 -8.31 13.33 6.03
CA THR A 102 -9.77 13.48 5.99
C THR A 102 -10.31 14.04 7.31
N ALA A 103 -9.90 13.49 8.44
CA ALA A 103 -10.34 13.94 9.76
C ALA A 103 -9.90 15.38 10.07
N LYS A 104 -8.66 15.78 9.75
CA LYS A 104 -8.17 17.16 9.91
C LYS A 104 -9.01 18.15 9.09
N ILE A 105 -9.35 17.81 7.84
CA ILE A 105 -10.19 18.67 6.98
C ILE A 105 -11.62 18.73 7.54
N GLN A 106 -12.22 17.60 7.88
CA GLN A 106 -13.57 17.54 8.45
C GLN A 106 -13.72 18.33 9.74
N SER A 107 -12.67 18.37 10.57
CA SER A 107 -12.65 19.15 11.82
C SER A 107 -12.32 20.64 11.61
N GLY A 108 -11.99 21.08 10.41
CA GLY A 108 -11.63 22.46 10.10
C GLY A 108 -10.19 22.84 10.47
N MET A 109 -9.32 21.86 10.72
CA MET A 109 -7.90 22.11 11.02
C MET A 109 -7.05 22.31 9.75
N ALA A 110 -7.59 21.96 8.58
CA ALA A 110 -6.93 22.08 7.29
C ALA A 110 -7.95 22.18 6.18
N ASP A 111 -7.51 22.67 5.01
CA ASP A 111 -8.28 22.69 3.78
C ASP A 111 -7.63 21.87 2.64
N CYS A 112 -6.32 21.64 2.69
CA CYS A 112 -5.59 20.88 1.69
C CYS A 112 -4.43 20.09 2.29
N ILE A 113 -4.43 18.77 2.11
CA ILE A 113 -3.39 17.88 2.63
C ILE A 113 -2.95 16.89 1.55
N ILE A 114 -1.64 16.71 1.39
CA ILE A 114 -1.07 15.59 0.65
C ILE A 114 -0.89 14.42 1.63
N ALA A 115 -1.56 13.30 1.34
CA ALA A 115 -1.51 12.11 2.18
C ALA A 115 -1.10 10.88 1.36
N GLY A 116 -0.29 10.03 1.93
CA GLY A 116 0.15 8.83 1.23
C GLY A 116 1.23 8.07 1.98
N GLY A 117 2.07 7.36 1.26
CA GLY A 117 3.15 6.62 1.88
C GLY A 117 4.27 6.28 0.91
N ALA A 118 5.43 6.01 1.46
CA ALA A 118 6.61 5.59 0.72
C ALA A 118 7.40 4.57 1.53
N GLU A 119 7.94 3.57 0.85
CA GLU A 119 8.76 2.52 1.45
C GLU A 119 9.82 2.04 0.47
N SER A 120 11.03 1.81 0.94
CA SER A 120 12.06 1.07 0.22
C SER A 120 12.60 -0.06 1.08
N MET A 121 12.16 -1.27 0.78
CA MET A 121 12.69 -2.48 1.42
C MET A 121 14.04 -2.90 0.80
N SER A 122 14.48 -2.20 -0.25
CA SER A 122 15.85 -2.28 -0.77
C SER A 122 16.85 -1.51 0.08
N SER A 123 16.43 -0.36 0.65
CA SER A 123 17.30 0.53 1.43
C SER A 123 17.26 0.22 2.92
N VAL A 124 16.10 -0.21 3.45
CA VAL A 124 15.93 -0.53 4.87
C VAL A 124 15.29 -1.91 4.99
N PRO A 125 15.93 -2.86 5.71
CA PRO A 125 15.37 -4.20 5.89
C PRO A 125 14.07 -4.17 6.71
N MET A 126 13.22 -5.18 6.52
CA MET A 126 11.88 -5.24 7.13
C MET A 126 11.89 -5.22 8.68
N THR A 127 12.99 -5.53 9.32
CA THR A 127 13.16 -5.47 10.79
C THR A 127 13.92 -4.21 11.25
N GLY A 128 14.26 -3.30 10.33
CA GLY A 128 15.19 -2.22 10.62
C GLY A 128 16.64 -2.70 10.68
N PHE A 129 17.57 -1.79 11.00
CA PHE A 129 19.01 -2.09 11.12
C PHE A 129 19.41 -2.54 12.52
N LYS A 130 18.67 -2.09 13.55
CA LYS A 130 18.97 -2.39 14.94
C LYS A 130 17.70 -2.70 15.73
N PRO A 131 17.07 -3.87 15.49
CA PRO A 131 15.91 -4.25 16.29
C PRO A 131 16.35 -4.53 17.74
N GLU A 132 15.62 -3.96 18.69
CA GLU A 132 15.82 -4.18 20.11
C GLU A 132 14.48 -4.62 20.72
N LEU A 133 14.42 -5.88 21.13
CA LEU A 133 13.19 -6.48 21.63
C LEU A 133 13.02 -6.21 23.12
N ASN A 134 11.77 -6.08 23.57
CA ASN A 134 11.47 -5.99 25.00
C ASN A 134 11.56 -7.39 25.63
N TYR A 135 12.64 -7.64 26.38
CA TYR A 135 12.89 -8.93 27.01
C TYR A 135 11.85 -9.32 28.07
N ASP A 136 11.23 -8.35 28.74
CA ASP A 136 10.17 -8.64 29.71
C ASP A 136 8.94 -9.23 29.04
N LEU A 137 8.58 -8.77 27.85
CA LEU A 137 7.49 -9.36 27.04
C LEU A 137 7.85 -10.78 26.60
N ILE A 138 9.08 -11.03 26.15
CA ILE A 138 9.53 -12.35 25.73
C ILE A 138 9.51 -13.31 26.93
N ASN A 139 10.06 -12.91 28.05
CA ASN A 139 10.14 -13.72 29.26
C ASN A 139 8.76 -14.00 29.89
N SER A 140 7.76 -13.17 29.60
CA SER A 140 6.38 -13.38 30.04
C SER A 140 5.53 -14.21 29.05
N GLY A 141 6.17 -14.83 28.04
CA GLY A 141 5.51 -15.73 27.08
C GLY A 141 4.85 -15.03 25.90
N HIS A 142 5.30 -13.81 25.58
CA HIS A 142 4.79 -13.00 24.46
C HIS A 142 5.81 -12.83 23.33
N GLU A 143 6.64 -13.84 23.06
CA GLU A 143 7.59 -13.84 21.94
C GLU A 143 6.91 -13.72 20.59
N ASP A 144 5.66 -14.18 20.49
CA ASP A 144 4.84 -14.08 19.27
C ASP A 144 4.51 -12.63 18.84
N TYR A 145 4.63 -11.65 19.75
CA TYR A 145 4.49 -10.24 19.40
C TYR A 145 5.58 -9.75 18.43
N TYR A 146 6.71 -10.45 18.41
CA TYR A 146 7.87 -10.14 17.56
C TYR A 146 8.05 -11.14 16.40
N TRP A 147 7.09 -12.03 16.18
CA TRP A 147 7.20 -13.00 15.10
C TRP A 147 7.32 -12.32 13.73
N GLY A 148 8.21 -12.87 12.91
CA GLY A 148 8.25 -12.52 11.49
C GLY A 148 6.94 -12.85 10.79
N MET A 149 6.56 -12.01 9.82
CA MET A 149 5.25 -12.11 9.16
C MET A 149 5.01 -13.46 8.47
N GLY A 150 6.07 -14.15 8.01
CA GLY A 150 5.95 -15.50 7.47
C GLY A 150 5.53 -16.54 8.50
N ASN A 151 6.00 -16.42 9.75
CA ASN A 151 5.57 -17.31 10.84
C ASN A 151 4.10 -17.09 11.19
N THR A 152 3.64 -15.83 11.17
CA THR A 152 2.22 -15.52 11.38
C THR A 152 1.35 -16.05 10.21
N ALA A 153 1.87 -16.06 9.00
CA ALA A 153 1.18 -16.60 7.82
C ALA A 153 1.03 -18.13 7.92
N GLU A 154 2.04 -18.85 8.43
CA GLU A 154 1.95 -20.29 8.74
C GLU A 154 0.94 -20.56 9.85
N ALA A 155 0.92 -19.74 10.91
CA ALA A 155 -0.07 -19.86 11.98
C ALA A 155 -1.50 -19.69 11.45
N VAL A 156 -1.73 -18.73 10.56
CA VAL A 156 -3.02 -18.54 9.90
C VAL A 156 -3.37 -19.73 9.00
N ALA A 157 -2.42 -20.23 8.18
CA ALA A 157 -2.65 -21.38 7.32
C ALA A 157 -3.12 -22.60 8.14
N ASN A 158 -2.46 -22.87 9.25
CA ASN A 158 -2.79 -23.97 10.15
C ASN A 158 -4.14 -23.77 10.85
N GLN A 159 -4.36 -22.61 11.47
CA GLN A 159 -5.56 -22.34 12.27
C GLN A 159 -6.84 -22.27 11.42
N PHE A 160 -6.73 -21.75 10.19
CA PHE A 160 -7.87 -21.58 9.28
C PHE A 160 -7.93 -22.64 8.17
N ASN A 161 -7.14 -23.72 8.29
CA ASN A 161 -7.11 -24.85 7.37
C ASN A 161 -6.95 -24.42 5.90
N VAL A 162 -6.01 -23.51 5.61
CA VAL A 162 -5.69 -23.08 4.25
C VAL A 162 -4.58 -23.99 3.71
N SER A 163 -4.91 -24.87 2.76
CA SER A 163 -3.97 -25.82 2.19
C SER A 163 -2.86 -25.13 1.36
N ARG A 164 -1.77 -25.85 1.10
CA ARG A 164 -0.71 -25.40 0.23
C ARG A 164 -1.21 -25.21 -1.21
N GLU A 165 -2.04 -26.11 -1.66
CA GLU A 165 -2.64 -26.10 -3.01
C GLU A 165 -3.51 -24.86 -3.20
N ASP A 166 -4.36 -24.52 -2.23
CA ASP A 166 -5.18 -23.32 -2.24
C ASP A 166 -4.33 -22.05 -2.33
N GLN A 167 -3.24 -22.01 -1.54
CA GLN A 167 -2.32 -20.87 -1.53
C GLN A 167 -1.62 -20.69 -2.88
N ASP A 168 -1.14 -21.76 -3.48
CA ASP A 168 -0.46 -21.74 -4.79
C ASP A 168 -1.43 -21.38 -5.91
N GLU A 169 -2.68 -21.85 -5.85
CA GLU A 169 -3.73 -21.47 -6.81
C GLU A 169 -4.07 -19.99 -6.71
N PHE A 170 -4.23 -19.48 -5.48
CA PHE A 170 -4.49 -18.06 -5.25
C PHE A 170 -3.35 -17.20 -5.80
N ALA A 171 -2.10 -17.59 -5.54
CA ALA A 171 -0.92 -16.88 -6.05
C ALA A 171 -0.84 -16.92 -7.59
N PHE A 172 -1.11 -18.05 -8.20
CA PHE A 172 -1.20 -18.17 -9.65
C PHE A 172 -2.24 -17.21 -10.23
N ASN A 173 -3.45 -17.18 -9.65
CA ASN A 173 -4.52 -16.30 -10.10
C ASN A 173 -4.17 -14.82 -9.95
N SER A 174 -3.51 -14.42 -8.85
CA SER A 174 -3.00 -13.05 -8.66
C SER A 174 -2.04 -12.65 -9.79
N HIS A 175 -1.09 -13.52 -10.15
CA HIS A 175 -0.18 -13.26 -11.27
C HIS A 175 -0.90 -13.17 -12.61
N MET A 176 -1.86 -14.05 -12.89
CA MET A 176 -2.61 -14.03 -14.16
C MET A 176 -3.46 -12.77 -14.30
N LYS A 177 -4.16 -12.35 -13.24
CA LYS A 177 -4.89 -11.09 -13.20
C LYS A 177 -3.96 -9.89 -13.45
N ALA A 178 -2.81 -9.83 -12.76
CA ALA A 178 -1.86 -8.73 -12.91
C ALA A 178 -1.23 -8.66 -14.30
N LEU A 179 -0.88 -9.79 -14.90
CA LEU A 179 -0.34 -9.85 -16.27
C LEU A 179 -1.37 -9.41 -17.30
N LYS A 180 -2.65 -9.82 -17.14
CA LYS A 180 -3.75 -9.38 -17.98
C LYS A 180 -3.94 -7.86 -17.86
N ALA A 181 -4.02 -7.35 -16.63
CA ALA A 181 -4.16 -5.91 -16.38
C ALA A 181 -3.02 -5.10 -16.99
N GLN A 182 -1.77 -5.60 -16.90
CA GLN A 182 -0.62 -4.97 -17.55
C GLN A 182 -0.69 -5.01 -19.09
N ALA A 183 -1.19 -6.09 -19.67
CA ALA A 183 -1.35 -6.20 -21.13
C ALA A 183 -2.45 -5.26 -21.66
N GLU A 184 -3.47 -5.02 -20.86
CA GLU A 184 -4.58 -4.11 -21.15
C GLU A 184 -4.31 -2.66 -20.73
N ASN A 185 -3.08 -2.32 -20.29
CA ASN A 185 -2.66 -1.00 -19.81
C ASN A 185 -3.54 -0.44 -18.68
N ARG A 186 -4.10 -1.32 -17.82
CA ARG A 186 -5.02 -0.92 -16.72
C ARG A 186 -4.35 0.01 -15.70
N PHE A 187 -3.02 -0.03 -15.54
CA PHE A 187 -2.27 0.75 -14.57
C PHE A 187 -1.65 2.04 -15.14
N GLN A 188 -1.79 2.31 -16.45
CA GLN A 188 -1.03 3.37 -17.11
C GLN A 188 -1.31 4.77 -16.54
N ASP A 189 -2.58 5.08 -16.28
CA ASP A 189 -3.02 6.42 -15.87
C ASP A 189 -2.68 6.76 -14.42
N GLN A 190 -2.38 5.75 -13.61
CA GLN A 190 -2.09 5.90 -12.19
C GLN A 190 -0.59 5.91 -11.86
N ILE A 191 0.26 5.45 -12.80
CA ILE A 191 1.71 5.29 -12.57
C ILE A 191 2.48 6.51 -13.06
N VAL A 192 3.15 7.18 -12.12
CA VAL A 192 4.11 8.25 -12.41
C VAL A 192 5.36 7.66 -13.04
N PRO A 193 5.80 8.12 -14.21
CA PRO A 193 7.06 7.69 -14.81
C PRO A 193 8.24 8.28 -14.02
N ILE A 194 9.05 7.42 -13.40
CA ILE A 194 10.20 7.81 -12.57
C ILE A 194 11.49 7.57 -13.34
N LYS A 195 12.33 8.59 -13.43
CA LYS A 195 13.68 8.47 -13.98
C LYS A 195 14.62 7.92 -12.90
N VAL A 196 15.38 6.88 -13.27
CA VAL A 196 16.39 6.27 -12.40
C VAL A 196 17.74 6.36 -13.05
N ASP A 197 18.71 6.91 -12.34
CA ASP A 197 20.10 6.98 -12.75
C ASP A 197 20.92 5.97 -11.93
N GLN A 198 21.34 4.90 -12.59
CA GLN A 198 22.17 3.86 -11.99
C GLN A 198 23.64 4.12 -12.29
N THR A 199 24.41 4.46 -11.26
CA THR A 199 25.88 4.54 -11.37
C THR A 199 26.48 3.15 -11.13
N TYR A 200 27.42 2.76 -11.99
CA TYR A 200 28.14 1.49 -11.91
C TYR A 200 29.58 1.64 -12.39
N VAL A 201 30.39 0.64 -12.14
CA VAL A 201 31.75 0.55 -12.70
C VAL A 201 31.69 -0.29 -13.99
N ASP A 202 32.14 0.27 -15.11
CA ASP A 202 32.16 -0.40 -16.40
C ASP A 202 33.26 -1.47 -16.50
N ALA A 203 33.34 -2.17 -17.64
CA ALA A 203 34.34 -3.21 -17.89
C ALA A 203 35.79 -2.68 -17.89
N ASN A 204 36.00 -1.37 -18.01
CA ASN A 204 37.31 -0.71 -17.99
C ASN A 204 37.64 -0.13 -16.60
N GLY A 205 36.85 -0.43 -15.57
CA GLY A 205 37.07 0.10 -14.23
C GLY A 205 36.66 1.57 -14.04
N LYS A 206 35.97 2.18 -15.01
CA LYS A 206 35.54 3.58 -14.96
C LYS A 206 34.10 3.72 -14.48
N LYS A 207 33.84 4.84 -13.77
CA LYS A 207 32.46 5.21 -13.39
C LYS A 207 31.62 5.48 -14.63
N ALA A 208 30.50 4.80 -14.76
CA ALA A 208 29.50 5.00 -15.80
C ALA A 208 28.11 5.17 -15.18
N THR A 209 27.21 5.82 -15.90
CA THR A 209 25.81 6.00 -15.48
C THR A 209 24.89 5.52 -16.58
N LYS A 210 23.92 4.69 -16.23
CA LYS A 210 22.81 4.27 -17.09
C LYS A 210 21.53 4.88 -16.59
N SER A 211 20.85 5.64 -17.44
CA SER A 211 19.52 6.23 -17.14
C SER A 211 18.43 5.40 -17.80
N TYR A 212 17.32 5.20 -17.07
CA TYR A 212 16.10 4.56 -17.60
C TYR A 212 14.87 5.11 -16.89
N THR A 213 13.71 4.99 -17.55
CA THR A 213 12.42 5.38 -16.96
C THR A 213 11.64 4.16 -16.52
N VAL A 214 11.15 4.18 -15.29
CA VAL A 214 10.31 3.12 -14.70
C VAL A 214 8.86 3.61 -14.68
N ASN A 215 8.02 2.94 -15.46
CA ASN A 215 6.59 3.24 -15.61
C ASN A 215 5.71 1.99 -15.59
N LYS A 216 6.25 0.85 -15.11
CA LYS A 216 5.56 -0.43 -15.08
C LYS A 216 5.98 -1.23 -13.86
N ASP A 217 5.01 -1.84 -13.17
CA ASP A 217 5.26 -2.74 -12.05
C ASP A 217 6.14 -3.91 -12.47
N GLU A 218 7.21 -4.15 -11.71
CA GLU A 218 8.22 -5.18 -12.00
C GLU A 218 7.79 -6.58 -11.54
N GLY A 219 6.80 -6.64 -10.63
CA GLY A 219 6.42 -7.84 -9.90
C GLY A 219 5.84 -8.99 -10.73
N PRO A 220 4.87 -8.77 -11.66
CA PRO A 220 4.18 -9.85 -12.35
C PRO A 220 5.11 -10.74 -13.16
N ARG A 221 5.01 -12.07 -12.96
CA ARG A 221 5.93 -13.05 -13.55
C ARG A 221 5.29 -13.77 -14.72
N LYS A 222 5.75 -13.49 -15.94
CA LYS A 222 5.42 -14.28 -17.12
C LYS A 222 5.94 -15.71 -16.93
N GLY A 223 5.12 -16.69 -17.26
CA GLY A 223 5.50 -18.10 -17.15
C GLY A 223 5.29 -18.73 -15.77
N THR A 224 4.70 -18.00 -14.81
CA THR A 224 4.21 -18.62 -13.57
C THR A 224 3.16 -19.68 -13.91
N ASN A 225 3.30 -20.89 -13.36
CA ASN A 225 2.35 -21.98 -13.46
C ASN A 225 2.25 -22.75 -12.14
N LYS A 226 1.18 -23.53 -11.96
CA LYS A 226 0.91 -24.27 -10.72
C LYS A 226 2.00 -25.29 -10.38
N GLU A 227 2.56 -25.96 -11.38
CA GLU A 227 3.61 -26.98 -11.23
C GLU A 227 4.93 -26.34 -10.73
N ALA A 228 5.24 -25.14 -11.18
CA ALA A 228 6.42 -24.41 -10.71
C ALA A 228 6.24 -23.93 -9.26
N LEU A 229 5.05 -23.46 -8.90
CA LEU A 229 4.72 -23.04 -7.53
C LEU A 229 4.78 -24.23 -6.57
N ALA A 230 4.21 -25.38 -6.94
CA ALA A 230 4.20 -26.60 -6.12
C ALA A 230 5.60 -27.12 -5.77
N LYS A 231 6.62 -26.85 -6.62
CA LYS A 231 8.04 -27.24 -6.40
C LYS A 231 8.77 -26.33 -5.41
N LEU A 232 8.20 -25.17 -5.05
CA LEU A 232 8.85 -24.27 -4.11
C LEU A 232 8.82 -24.84 -2.68
N ARG A 233 9.94 -24.69 -1.98
CA ARG A 233 10.05 -25.14 -0.57
C ARG A 233 9.44 -24.09 0.34
N PRO A 234 8.77 -24.51 1.43
CA PRO A 234 8.42 -23.62 2.53
C PRO A 234 9.65 -22.90 3.07
N VAL A 235 9.50 -21.62 3.44
CA VAL A 235 10.65 -20.77 3.82
C VAL A 235 10.58 -20.27 5.27
N PHE A 236 9.45 -20.46 5.96
CA PHE A 236 9.23 -19.91 7.30
C PHE A 236 9.09 -20.98 8.40
N ALA A 237 8.66 -22.20 8.06
CA ALA A 237 8.54 -23.31 9.00
C ALA A 237 8.93 -24.63 8.34
N ALA A 238 9.57 -25.52 9.10
CA ALA A 238 9.82 -26.89 8.65
C ALA A 238 8.47 -27.61 8.46
N GLY A 239 8.25 -28.20 7.27
CA GLY A 239 6.97 -28.81 6.93
C GLY A 239 5.81 -27.82 6.77
N GLY A 240 6.08 -26.52 6.68
CA GLY A 240 5.09 -25.48 6.43
C GLY A 240 4.54 -25.46 5.02
N SER A 241 3.69 -24.47 4.73
CA SER A 241 2.99 -24.32 3.46
C SER A 241 3.31 -23.00 2.76
N VAL A 242 3.83 -21.99 3.49
CA VAL A 242 4.11 -20.65 2.96
C VAL A 242 5.45 -20.62 2.26
N THR A 243 5.46 -20.19 1.00
CA THR A 243 6.63 -20.15 0.13
C THR A 243 6.87 -18.74 -0.41
N ALA A 244 8.02 -18.53 -1.04
CA ALA A 244 8.28 -17.29 -1.76
C ALA A 244 7.31 -17.06 -2.95
N GLY A 245 6.62 -18.10 -3.43
CA GLY A 245 5.66 -18.03 -4.54
C GLY A 245 4.26 -17.62 -4.13
N ASN A 246 3.86 -17.89 -2.88
CA ASN A 246 2.53 -17.58 -2.34
C ASN A 246 2.57 -16.49 -1.25
N SER A 247 3.68 -15.73 -1.22
CA SER A 247 3.89 -14.55 -0.39
C SER A 247 4.05 -13.30 -1.24
N SER A 248 3.70 -12.12 -0.69
CA SER A 248 3.96 -10.84 -1.35
C SER A 248 5.47 -10.60 -1.52
N GLN A 249 5.81 -9.86 -2.56
CA GLN A 249 7.20 -9.51 -2.82
C GLN A 249 7.63 -8.32 -1.94
N MET A 250 8.81 -8.39 -1.32
CA MET A 250 9.46 -7.21 -0.75
C MET A 250 9.66 -6.17 -1.86
N SER A 251 9.32 -4.92 -1.57
CA SER A 251 9.12 -3.94 -2.64
C SER A 251 9.51 -2.53 -2.25
N ASP A 252 9.76 -1.72 -3.30
CA ASP A 252 9.98 -0.29 -3.22
C ASP A 252 8.85 0.44 -3.94
N GLY A 253 8.35 1.55 -3.39
CA GLY A 253 7.31 2.35 -4.04
C GLY A 253 6.83 3.53 -3.22
N ALA A 254 6.13 4.44 -3.88
CA ALA A 254 5.45 5.59 -3.27
C ALA A 254 4.07 5.79 -3.89
N ALA A 255 3.12 6.28 -3.10
CA ALA A 255 1.77 6.61 -3.55
C ALA A 255 1.19 7.75 -2.71
N PHE A 256 0.52 8.69 -3.36
CA PHE A 256 -0.06 9.86 -2.72
C PHE A 256 -1.42 10.21 -3.30
N VAL A 257 -2.24 10.80 -2.45
CA VAL A 257 -3.51 11.44 -2.81
C VAL A 257 -3.50 12.88 -2.31
N MET A 258 -4.22 13.76 -3.02
CA MET A 258 -4.53 15.12 -2.58
C MET A 258 -5.93 15.12 -1.99
N VAL A 259 -6.04 15.49 -0.71
CA VAL A 259 -7.30 15.61 0.02
C VAL A 259 -7.61 17.09 0.24
N MET A 260 -8.79 17.54 -0.17
CA MET A 260 -9.21 18.93 -0.08
C MET A 260 -10.59 19.09 0.55
N SER A 261 -10.81 20.24 1.18
CA SER A 261 -12.16 20.64 1.63
C SER A 261 -13.08 20.92 0.43
N GLU A 262 -14.38 20.74 0.63
CA GLU A 262 -15.40 21.03 -0.37
C GLU A 262 -15.32 22.48 -0.88
N ASP A 263 -15.05 23.42 0.01
CA ASP A 263 -14.92 24.84 -0.32
C ASP A 263 -13.76 25.07 -1.31
N MET A 264 -12.60 24.44 -1.03
CA MET A 264 -11.42 24.56 -1.90
C MET A 264 -11.61 23.85 -3.24
N VAL A 265 -12.28 22.71 -3.26
CA VAL A 265 -12.64 22.00 -4.50
C VAL A 265 -13.51 22.86 -5.39
N LYS A 266 -14.52 23.53 -4.82
CA LYS A 266 -15.39 24.45 -5.56
C LYS A 266 -14.64 25.69 -6.05
N GLU A 267 -13.83 26.31 -5.19
CA GLU A 267 -13.04 27.49 -5.53
C GLU A 267 -12.08 27.25 -6.71
N LEU A 268 -11.40 26.09 -6.68
CA LEU A 268 -10.44 25.73 -7.74
C LEU A 268 -11.10 25.03 -8.93
N ASN A 269 -12.43 24.90 -8.93
CA ASN A 269 -13.21 24.24 -10.00
C ASN A 269 -12.65 22.83 -10.32
N LEU A 270 -12.42 22.02 -9.29
CA LEU A 270 -11.91 20.66 -9.41
C LEU A 270 -13.04 19.64 -9.39
N GLU A 271 -12.84 18.52 -10.08
CA GLU A 271 -13.72 17.36 -10.01
C GLU A 271 -13.17 16.37 -8.98
N PRO A 272 -13.92 16.05 -7.90
CA PRO A 272 -13.48 15.09 -6.92
C PRO A 272 -13.55 13.66 -7.48
N ILE A 273 -12.52 12.86 -7.19
CA ILE A 273 -12.45 11.44 -7.57
C ILE A 273 -13.28 10.58 -6.62
N ALA A 274 -13.08 10.80 -5.33
CA ALA A 274 -13.68 9.99 -4.27
C ALA A 274 -13.76 10.78 -2.95
N ARG A 275 -14.48 10.23 -1.98
CA ARG A 275 -14.38 10.63 -0.57
C ARG A 275 -14.20 9.41 0.32
N LEU A 276 -13.42 9.56 1.38
CA LEU A 276 -13.36 8.55 2.43
C LEU A 276 -14.64 8.63 3.26
N VAL A 277 -15.45 7.57 3.23
CA VAL A 277 -16.70 7.46 4.00
C VAL A 277 -16.37 7.08 5.43
N ASN A 278 -15.50 6.09 5.61
CA ASN A 278 -15.02 5.67 6.92
C ASN A 278 -13.67 4.97 6.85
N TYR A 279 -12.92 5.06 7.93
CA TYR A 279 -11.70 4.31 8.17
C TYR A 279 -11.74 3.69 9.57
N ALA A 280 -11.46 2.39 9.68
CA ALA A 280 -11.39 1.70 10.95
C ALA A 280 -10.14 0.82 11.04
N ALA A 281 -9.50 0.84 12.20
CA ALA A 281 -8.49 -0.14 12.59
C ALA A 281 -9.01 -1.01 13.75
N ALA A 282 -8.55 -2.25 13.82
CA ALA A 282 -8.91 -3.21 14.85
C ALA A 282 -7.70 -4.06 15.26
N GLY A 283 -7.62 -4.44 16.53
CA GLY A 283 -6.62 -5.36 17.07
C GLY A 283 -7.07 -6.82 16.97
N VAL A 284 -6.10 -7.70 16.76
CA VAL A 284 -6.23 -9.17 16.81
C VAL A 284 -4.99 -9.75 17.47
N GLU A 285 -4.99 -11.04 17.78
CA GLU A 285 -3.80 -11.72 18.31
C GLU A 285 -2.61 -11.56 17.34
N PRO A 286 -1.42 -11.13 17.83
CA PRO A 286 -0.25 -10.90 16.99
C PRO A 286 0.17 -12.11 16.16
N ARG A 287 0.12 -13.31 16.70
CA ARG A 287 0.50 -14.58 16.03
C ARG A 287 -0.33 -14.87 14.78
N ILE A 288 -1.56 -14.37 14.72
CA ILE A 288 -2.48 -14.52 13.57
C ILE A 288 -2.88 -13.16 12.98
N MET A 289 -1.94 -12.22 12.96
CA MET A 289 -2.18 -10.86 12.46
C MET A 289 -2.86 -10.83 11.09
N GLY A 290 -2.68 -11.87 10.28
CA GLY A 290 -3.24 -12.01 8.94
C GLY A 290 -4.77 -11.86 8.89
N ILE A 291 -5.48 -12.25 9.96
CA ILE A 291 -6.94 -12.12 10.03
C ILE A 291 -7.42 -10.73 10.49
N GLY A 292 -6.53 -9.75 10.64
CA GLY A 292 -6.91 -8.38 11.03
C GLY A 292 -8.10 -7.80 10.27
N PRO A 293 -8.21 -7.98 8.95
CA PRO A 293 -9.37 -7.54 8.16
C PRO A 293 -10.72 -8.14 8.63
N VAL A 294 -10.73 -9.35 9.18
CA VAL A 294 -11.95 -10.00 9.71
C VAL A 294 -12.60 -9.18 10.83
N LYS A 295 -11.79 -8.40 11.56
CA LYS A 295 -12.29 -7.46 12.60
C LYS A 295 -12.46 -6.04 12.06
N ALA A 296 -11.58 -5.59 11.18
CA ALA A 296 -11.58 -4.22 10.67
C ALA A 296 -12.74 -3.96 9.69
N ILE A 297 -13.03 -4.90 8.77
CA ILE A 297 -14.09 -4.76 7.76
C ILE A 297 -15.48 -4.58 8.41
N PRO A 298 -15.97 -5.49 9.29
CA PRO A 298 -17.27 -5.31 9.91
C PRO A 298 -17.36 -4.02 10.75
N LYS A 299 -16.25 -3.61 11.40
CA LYS A 299 -16.18 -2.36 12.14
C LYS A 299 -16.36 -1.16 11.23
N ALA A 300 -15.64 -1.12 10.09
CA ALA A 300 -15.73 -0.03 9.11
C ALA A 300 -17.13 0.06 8.50
N LEU A 301 -17.72 -1.07 8.09
CA LEU A 301 -19.07 -1.14 7.53
C LEU A 301 -20.12 -0.64 8.54
N LYS A 302 -20.06 -1.11 9.79
CA LYS A 302 -20.96 -0.67 10.85
C LYS A 302 -20.89 0.84 11.09
N GLN A 303 -19.68 1.40 11.13
CA GLN A 303 -19.48 2.85 11.35
C GLN A 303 -19.93 3.68 10.14
N ALA A 304 -19.83 3.13 8.92
CA ALA A 304 -20.31 3.75 7.69
C ALA A 304 -21.84 3.62 7.51
N GLY A 305 -22.51 2.78 8.29
CA GLY A 305 -23.92 2.44 8.09
C GLY A 305 -24.18 1.60 6.81
N LEU A 306 -23.16 0.87 6.34
CA LEU A 306 -23.20 0.08 5.14
C LEU A 306 -23.21 -1.43 5.45
N LYS A 307 -23.66 -2.21 4.46
CA LYS A 307 -23.58 -3.67 4.44
C LYS A 307 -22.45 -4.12 3.50
N GLN A 308 -22.01 -5.36 3.60
CA GLN A 308 -20.99 -5.92 2.74
C GLN A 308 -21.40 -5.90 1.26
N ASP A 309 -22.68 -6.15 0.97
CA ASP A 309 -23.23 -6.16 -0.40
C ASP A 309 -23.28 -4.75 -1.05
N ASP A 310 -23.14 -3.68 -0.27
CA ASP A 310 -23.02 -2.32 -0.81
C ASP A 310 -21.64 -2.05 -1.44
N ILE A 311 -20.63 -2.90 -1.13
CA ILE A 311 -19.27 -2.75 -1.64
C ILE A 311 -19.17 -3.38 -3.04
N SER A 312 -18.79 -2.56 -4.01
CA SER A 312 -18.72 -2.95 -5.42
C SER A 312 -17.31 -3.40 -5.85
N LEU A 313 -16.26 -3.00 -5.13
CA LEU A 313 -14.87 -3.38 -5.42
C LEU A 313 -14.06 -3.40 -4.14
N ILE A 314 -13.16 -4.39 -4.00
CA ILE A 314 -12.30 -4.56 -2.81
C ILE A 314 -10.84 -4.71 -3.25
N GLU A 315 -9.96 -3.87 -2.73
CA GLU A 315 -8.52 -4.06 -2.75
C GLU A 315 -8.10 -4.62 -1.38
N LEU A 316 -7.90 -5.93 -1.31
CA LEU A 316 -7.38 -6.66 -0.15
C LEU A 316 -5.87 -6.85 -0.33
N ASN A 317 -5.05 -6.34 0.58
CA ASN A 317 -3.62 -6.57 0.51
C ASN A 317 -3.29 -8.06 0.66
N GLU A 318 -2.68 -8.64 -0.37
CA GLU A 318 -2.22 -10.03 -0.40
C GLU A 318 -0.82 -10.13 0.23
N ALA A 319 -0.71 -9.90 1.55
CA ALA A 319 0.57 -10.08 2.22
C ALA A 319 1.04 -11.54 2.08
N PHE A 320 0.10 -12.48 2.23
CA PHE A 320 0.27 -13.93 2.01
C PHE A 320 -1.03 -14.51 1.45
N ALA A 321 -0.93 -15.56 0.63
CA ALA A 321 -2.11 -16.26 0.11
C ALA A 321 -2.94 -16.88 1.25
N SER A 322 -2.27 -17.47 2.26
CA SER A 322 -2.93 -18.05 3.44
C SER A 322 -3.82 -17.03 4.16
N GLN A 323 -3.28 -15.84 4.41
CA GLN A 323 -4.00 -14.76 5.06
C GLN A 323 -5.18 -14.25 4.22
N SER A 324 -4.97 -14.04 2.92
CA SER A 324 -6.01 -13.54 2.03
C SER A 324 -7.18 -14.52 1.91
N LEU A 325 -6.90 -15.80 1.75
CA LEU A 325 -7.90 -16.85 1.70
C LEU A 325 -8.66 -17.00 3.03
N ALA A 326 -7.96 -16.93 4.17
CA ALA A 326 -8.61 -16.96 5.47
C ALA A 326 -9.62 -15.79 5.61
N VAL A 327 -9.23 -14.56 5.25
CA VAL A 327 -10.12 -13.40 5.29
C VAL A 327 -11.33 -13.56 4.36
N VAL A 328 -11.10 -14.00 3.12
CA VAL A 328 -12.16 -14.21 2.13
C VAL A 328 -13.16 -15.25 2.61
N ARG A 329 -12.68 -16.37 3.16
CA ARG A 329 -13.52 -17.48 3.65
C ARG A 329 -14.30 -17.09 4.91
N GLU A 330 -13.64 -16.48 5.90
CA GLU A 330 -14.27 -16.08 7.18
C GLU A 330 -15.38 -15.05 7.00
N LEU A 331 -15.22 -14.13 6.04
CA LEU A 331 -16.21 -13.09 5.77
C LEU A 331 -17.16 -13.41 4.61
N GLY A 332 -16.94 -14.52 3.87
CA GLY A 332 -17.71 -14.83 2.68
C GLY A 332 -17.61 -13.76 1.59
N LEU A 333 -16.41 -13.16 1.39
CA LEU A 333 -16.23 -12.10 0.40
C LEU A 333 -16.41 -12.67 -1.02
N ASN A 334 -17.12 -11.93 -1.86
CA ASN A 334 -17.22 -12.26 -3.29
C ASN A 334 -15.86 -12.04 -3.97
N GLN A 335 -15.21 -13.12 -4.40
CA GLN A 335 -13.89 -13.09 -5.02
C GLN A 335 -13.86 -12.39 -6.38
N ASP A 336 -15.01 -12.25 -7.06
CA ASP A 336 -15.09 -11.58 -8.37
C ASP A 336 -14.85 -10.07 -8.26
N ILE A 337 -15.08 -9.49 -7.08
CA ILE A 337 -14.84 -8.07 -6.81
C ILE A 337 -13.55 -7.81 -6.00
N VAL A 338 -12.81 -8.88 -5.64
CA VAL A 338 -11.56 -8.76 -4.88
C VAL A 338 -10.36 -8.79 -5.80
N ASN A 339 -9.51 -7.77 -5.72
CA ASN A 339 -8.23 -7.68 -6.44
C ASN A 339 -8.40 -8.06 -7.93
N VAL A 340 -9.30 -7.39 -8.62
CA VAL A 340 -9.67 -7.72 -10.02
C VAL A 340 -8.49 -7.61 -10.99
N ASN A 341 -7.49 -6.81 -10.65
CA ASN A 341 -6.25 -6.60 -11.41
C ASN A 341 -5.03 -7.31 -10.80
N GLY A 342 -5.25 -8.30 -9.92
CA GLY A 342 -4.20 -8.94 -9.14
C GLY A 342 -3.79 -8.13 -7.92
N GLY A 343 -3.14 -8.76 -6.95
CA GLY A 343 -2.76 -8.14 -5.68
C GLY A 343 -1.26 -8.21 -5.40
N ALA A 344 -0.88 -8.07 -4.14
CA ALA A 344 0.50 -7.87 -3.72
C ALA A 344 1.44 -9.07 -3.98
N ILE A 345 0.93 -10.29 -4.08
CA ILE A 345 1.74 -11.46 -4.46
C ILE A 345 2.36 -11.24 -5.85
N ALA A 346 1.58 -10.68 -6.76
CA ALA A 346 2.04 -10.35 -8.10
C ALA A 346 2.66 -8.96 -8.20
N LEU A 347 2.00 -7.93 -7.63
CA LEU A 347 2.34 -6.51 -7.82
C LEU A 347 3.32 -5.97 -6.78
N GLY A 348 3.50 -6.65 -5.64
CA GLY A 348 4.38 -6.22 -4.55
C GLY A 348 3.71 -5.43 -3.44
N HIS A 349 4.41 -5.40 -2.27
CA HIS A 349 3.93 -4.81 -1.03
C HIS A 349 4.99 -3.90 -0.39
N PRO A 350 5.17 -2.66 -0.88
CA PRO A 350 5.99 -1.66 -0.20
C PRO A 350 5.24 -1.16 1.04
N LEU A 351 5.59 -1.68 2.23
CA LEU A 351 4.81 -1.67 3.47
C LEU A 351 4.02 -0.37 3.73
N GLY A 352 4.71 0.71 4.08
CA GLY A 352 4.06 1.99 4.43
C GLY A 352 3.36 2.71 3.26
N CYS A 353 3.71 2.35 2.02
CA CYS A 353 3.07 2.85 0.80
C CYS A 353 1.75 2.13 0.48
N THR A 354 1.62 0.85 0.87
CA THR A 354 0.59 -0.05 0.34
C THR A 354 -0.83 0.48 0.50
N GLY A 355 -1.19 1.05 1.65
CA GLY A 355 -2.54 1.57 1.85
C GLY A 355 -2.93 2.66 0.85
N ALA A 356 -2.02 3.58 0.55
CA ALA A 356 -2.23 4.61 -0.47
C ALA A 356 -2.19 4.02 -1.89
N LYS A 357 -1.27 3.09 -2.17
CA LYS A 357 -1.19 2.38 -3.46
C LYS A 357 -2.50 1.68 -3.80
N LEU A 358 -3.07 0.93 -2.88
CA LEU A 358 -4.35 0.23 -3.07
C LEU A 358 -5.50 1.22 -3.26
N SER A 359 -5.49 2.36 -2.56
CA SER A 359 -6.48 3.42 -2.77
C SER A 359 -6.41 4.00 -4.18
N VAL A 360 -5.20 4.29 -4.68
CA VAL A 360 -4.98 4.75 -6.07
C VAL A 360 -5.49 3.70 -7.08
N GLN A 361 -5.17 2.42 -6.86
CA GLN A 361 -5.62 1.32 -7.73
C GLN A 361 -7.15 1.19 -7.72
N LEU A 362 -7.76 1.28 -6.54
CA LEU A 362 -9.21 1.24 -6.38
C LEU A 362 -9.89 2.36 -7.17
N PHE A 363 -9.46 3.60 -7.01
CA PHE A 363 -10.07 4.75 -7.70
C PHE A 363 -9.94 4.66 -9.21
N ASP A 364 -8.78 4.29 -9.71
CA ASP A 364 -8.54 4.17 -11.15
C ASP A 364 -9.37 3.03 -11.76
N GLU A 365 -9.51 1.90 -11.06
CA GLU A 365 -10.34 0.80 -11.50
C GLU A 365 -11.84 1.14 -11.49
N MET A 366 -12.33 1.80 -10.42
CA MET A 366 -13.72 2.25 -10.33
C MET A 366 -14.05 3.26 -11.44
N ARG A 367 -13.11 4.15 -11.77
CA ARG A 367 -13.24 5.08 -12.92
C ARG A 367 -13.37 4.32 -14.24
N LYS A 368 -12.49 3.35 -14.50
CA LYS A 368 -12.50 2.54 -15.73
C LYS A 368 -13.75 1.69 -15.87
N GLN A 369 -14.34 1.28 -14.76
CA GLN A 369 -15.62 0.55 -14.72
C GLN A 369 -16.84 1.48 -14.63
N LYS A 370 -16.67 2.81 -14.61
CA LYS A 370 -17.75 3.81 -14.52
C LYS A 370 -18.66 3.59 -13.29
N MET A 371 -18.04 3.37 -12.14
CA MET A 371 -18.74 3.05 -10.88
C MET A 371 -19.15 4.27 -10.05
N GLN A 372 -19.57 5.38 -10.69
CA GLN A 372 -19.99 6.59 -9.97
C GLN A 372 -21.10 6.30 -8.95
N GLY A 373 -20.97 6.86 -7.74
CA GLY A 373 -21.90 6.66 -6.63
C GLY A 373 -21.82 5.27 -5.98
N LYS A 374 -20.82 4.45 -6.34
CA LYS A 374 -20.58 3.14 -5.73
C LYS A 374 -19.51 3.21 -4.65
N TYR A 375 -19.53 2.22 -3.74
CA TYR A 375 -18.54 2.10 -2.69
C TYR A 375 -17.46 1.08 -3.05
N GLY A 376 -16.21 1.46 -2.77
CA GLY A 376 -15.05 0.58 -2.83
C GLY A 376 -14.37 0.49 -1.47
N MET A 377 -13.66 -0.59 -1.23
CA MET A 377 -12.96 -0.86 0.04
C MET A 377 -11.49 -1.15 -0.18
N VAL A 378 -10.64 -0.58 0.66
CA VAL A 378 -9.22 -0.96 0.80
C VAL A 378 -9.04 -1.56 2.18
N THR A 379 -8.46 -2.75 2.26
CA THR A 379 -8.26 -3.44 3.54
C THR A 379 -6.95 -4.22 3.58
N MET A 380 -6.39 -4.40 4.76
CA MET A 380 -5.13 -5.09 4.96
C MET A 380 -4.93 -5.59 6.39
N CYS A 381 -4.18 -6.67 6.52
CA CYS A 381 -3.58 -7.06 7.78
C CYS A 381 -2.38 -6.15 8.11
N VAL A 382 -2.06 -6.05 9.38
CA VAL A 382 -1.02 -5.16 9.89
C VAL A 382 -0.19 -5.89 10.92
N GLY A 383 1.12 -5.80 10.82
CA GLY A 383 2.06 -6.40 11.76
C GLY A 383 1.72 -6.11 13.22
N THR A 384 2.15 -6.97 14.14
CA THR A 384 1.84 -6.92 15.57
C THR A 384 0.36 -7.06 15.92
N GLY A 385 -0.43 -7.72 15.06
CA GLY A 385 -1.82 -8.09 15.36
C GLY A 385 -2.84 -6.97 15.19
N GLN A 386 -2.91 -6.38 14.00
CA GLN A 386 -3.93 -5.39 13.67
C GLN A 386 -4.53 -5.65 12.27
N GLY A 387 -5.64 -5.00 11.98
CA GLY A 387 -6.23 -4.88 10.64
C GLY A 387 -6.74 -3.47 10.41
N ALA A 388 -6.82 -3.08 9.15
CA ALA A 388 -7.37 -1.79 8.74
C ALA A 388 -8.33 -1.96 7.56
N ALA A 389 -9.39 -1.13 7.52
CA ALA A 389 -10.30 -1.05 6.40
C ALA A 389 -10.75 0.40 6.18
N GLY A 390 -10.65 0.88 4.95
CA GLY A 390 -11.17 2.17 4.52
C GLY A 390 -12.22 1.98 3.44
N ILE A 391 -13.34 2.67 3.56
CA ILE A 391 -14.45 2.63 2.62
C ILE A 391 -14.51 3.98 1.91
N PHE A 392 -14.50 3.94 0.60
CA PHE A 392 -14.55 5.13 -0.26
C PHE A 392 -15.83 5.12 -1.09
N GLU A 393 -16.45 6.27 -1.24
CA GLU A 393 -17.45 6.52 -2.27
C GLU A 393 -16.76 7.12 -3.49
N PHE A 394 -16.95 6.52 -4.65
CA PHE A 394 -16.43 7.01 -5.92
C PHE A 394 -17.39 8.02 -6.53
N LEU A 395 -16.87 9.18 -6.97
CA LEU A 395 -17.69 10.34 -7.36
C LEU A 395 -17.61 10.67 -8.85
N ASN A 396 -16.55 10.19 -9.56
CA ASN A 396 -16.31 10.57 -10.96
C ASN A 396 -15.97 9.37 -11.83
#